data_8f15617dcf60baad24df16bbd11ffa82
#
_entry.id   8f15617dcf60baad24df16bbd11ffa82
#
_cell.length_a   1.000
_cell.length_b   1.000
_cell.length_c   1.000
_cell.angle_alpha   90.00
_cell.angle_beta   90.00
_cell.angle_gamma   90.00
#
_symmetry.space_group_name_H-M   'P 1'
#
loop_
_entity.id
_entity.type
_entity.pdbx_description
1 polymer ?
#
loop_
_entity_poly.entity_id
_entity_poly.type
_entity_poly.pdbx_seq_one_letter_code
_entity_poly.pdbx_strand_id
1 'polypeptide(L)'
;PQIQENLTKSNALSIPSVCPVCHQETELINENGSEFLFCPNPKCYAKKIKAFTHFVSRDALNIDGFSEATLEKFIDHGWLQKVTDIFSLSQYKEEIQNLDGFGEKSYTNLIQAIEDSKQVTLERVIYSLGIKGIGLSMAKLICRKYPLSLNEYKNLSVKELLSVDGIGEKLAESFVEYFTDSENQDLLQQLSNILTIALPEKIESNASFEGKTFVITGSLT
;
A
#
# COMPACT_ATOMS: atom_id res chain seq x y z
N PRO A 1 5.29 -17.77 13.88
CA PRO A 1 4.82 -18.85 14.76
C PRO A 1 3.35 -19.11 14.49
N GLN A 2 2.97 -20.37 14.29
CA GLN A 2 1.56 -20.76 14.19
C GLN A 2 1.14 -21.38 15.53
N ILE A 3 -0.03 -20.98 16.02
CA ILE A 3 -0.65 -21.66 17.17
C ILE A 3 -1.25 -22.96 16.63
N GLN A 4 -0.73 -24.10 17.08
CA GLN A 4 -1.21 -25.42 16.65
C GLN A 4 -2.43 -25.87 17.47
N GLU A 5 -2.47 -25.57 18.76
CA GLU A 5 -3.55 -26.00 19.65
C GLU A 5 -3.65 -25.10 20.88
N ASN A 6 -4.88 -24.87 21.35
CA ASN A 6 -5.16 -24.25 22.65
C ASN A 6 -5.36 -25.35 23.70
N LEU A 7 -4.28 -25.70 24.39
CA LEU A 7 -4.30 -26.78 25.38
C LEU A 7 -5.17 -26.49 26.61
N THR A 8 -5.29 -25.22 27.02
CA THR A 8 -6.00 -24.84 28.25
C THR A 8 -7.50 -24.75 28.04
N LYS A 9 -7.98 -24.44 26.82
CA LYS A 9 -9.40 -24.22 26.48
C LYS A 9 -10.15 -23.38 27.54
N SER A 10 -9.39 -22.43 28.15
CA SER A 10 -9.83 -21.68 29.33
C SER A 10 -10.97 -20.70 29.06
N ASN A 11 -11.22 -20.37 27.78
CA ASN A 11 -12.13 -19.30 27.36
C ASN A 11 -11.89 -17.97 28.09
N ALA A 12 -10.64 -17.75 28.56
CA ALA A 12 -10.27 -16.58 29.34
C ALA A 12 -10.25 -15.28 28.49
N LEU A 13 -10.22 -15.43 27.16
CA LEU A 13 -10.26 -14.32 26.22
C LEU A 13 -11.51 -14.42 25.36
N SER A 14 -12.33 -13.38 25.37
CA SER A 14 -13.45 -13.22 24.44
C SER A 14 -12.99 -12.43 23.20
N ILE A 15 -13.61 -12.74 22.06
CA ILE A 15 -13.42 -11.95 20.84
C ILE A 15 -14.00 -10.56 21.12
N PRO A 16 -13.24 -9.47 20.89
CA PRO A 16 -13.72 -8.12 21.10
C PRO A 16 -14.92 -7.80 20.19
N SER A 17 -16.02 -7.36 20.78
CA SER A 17 -17.21 -6.93 20.03
C SER A 17 -17.10 -5.48 19.51
N VAL A 18 -16.12 -4.74 20.02
CA VAL A 18 -15.87 -3.35 19.62
C VAL A 18 -14.38 -3.15 19.28
N CYS A 19 -14.13 -2.29 18.32
CA CYS A 19 -12.77 -1.90 17.96
C CYS A 19 -12.10 -1.15 19.13
N PRO A 20 -10.91 -1.53 19.58
CA PRO A 20 -10.24 -0.89 20.71
C PRO A 20 -9.80 0.56 20.42
N VAL A 21 -9.78 0.97 19.16
CA VAL A 21 -9.30 2.29 18.73
C VAL A 21 -10.44 3.27 18.46
N CYS A 22 -11.45 2.87 17.69
CA CYS A 22 -12.55 3.76 17.31
C CYS A 22 -13.89 3.43 17.98
N HIS A 23 -13.93 2.38 18.80
CA HIS A 23 -15.11 1.92 19.56
C HIS A 23 -16.34 1.58 18.71
N GLN A 24 -16.20 1.43 17.39
CA GLN A 24 -17.25 0.89 16.52
C GLN A 24 -17.37 -0.62 16.70
N GLU A 25 -18.56 -1.16 16.49
CA GLU A 25 -18.78 -2.61 16.48
C GLU A 25 -17.85 -3.30 15.47
N THR A 26 -17.31 -4.44 15.84
CA THR A 26 -16.46 -5.26 14.98
C THR A 26 -17.28 -6.34 14.29
N GLU A 27 -16.84 -6.73 13.11
CA GLU A 27 -17.48 -7.79 12.32
C GLU A 27 -16.53 -8.99 12.18
N LEU A 28 -17.11 -10.20 12.24
CA LEU A 28 -16.41 -11.44 11.89
C LEU A 28 -16.63 -11.70 10.40
N ILE A 29 -15.54 -11.70 9.64
CA ILE A 29 -15.56 -12.00 8.21
C ILE A 29 -14.97 -13.39 8.00
N ASN A 30 -15.69 -14.27 7.30
CA ASN A 30 -15.17 -15.57 6.89
C ASN A 30 -14.65 -15.47 5.46
N GLU A 31 -13.34 -15.63 5.30
CA GLU A 31 -12.70 -15.71 3.98
C GLU A 31 -11.93 -17.03 3.86
N ASN A 32 -12.32 -17.86 2.89
CA ASN A 32 -11.68 -19.14 2.60
C ASN A 32 -11.58 -20.09 3.81
N GLY A 33 -12.61 -20.12 4.68
CA GLY A 33 -12.65 -20.97 5.86
C GLY A 33 -11.87 -20.43 7.08
N SER A 34 -11.32 -19.24 6.97
CA SER A 34 -10.69 -18.52 8.10
C SER A 34 -11.56 -17.35 8.54
N GLU A 35 -11.72 -17.20 9.85
CA GLU A 35 -12.46 -16.08 10.43
C GLU A 35 -11.50 -14.94 10.80
N PHE A 36 -11.82 -13.74 10.37
CA PHE A 36 -11.07 -12.52 10.68
C PHE A 36 -11.96 -11.53 11.41
N LEU A 37 -11.47 -10.99 12.52
CA LEU A 37 -12.12 -9.88 13.19
C LEU A 37 -11.77 -8.58 12.46
N PHE A 38 -12.79 -7.85 12.04
CA PHE A 38 -12.64 -6.66 11.21
C PHE A 38 -13.36 -5.46 11.84
N CYS A 39 -12.74 -4.28 11.76
CA CYS A 39 -13.38 -3.01 12.07
C CYS A 39 -13.97 -2.41 10.79
N PRO A 40 -15.30 -2.26 10.66
CA PRO A 40 -15.91 -1.75 9.43
C PRO A 40 -15.66 -0.25 9.19
N ASN A 41 -15.32 0.51 10.24
CA ASN A 41 -15.13 1.95 10.14
C ASN A 41 -13.97 2.34 9.19
N PRO A 42 -14.25 2.97 8.03
CA PRO A 42 -13.20 3.42 7.11
C PRO A 42 -12.33 4.55 7.70
N LYS A 43 -12.89 5.34 8.63
CA LYS A 43 -12.22 6.47 9.29
C LYS A 43 -11.54 6.06 10.60
N CYS A 44 -11.36 4.76 10.86
CA CYS A 44 -10.65 4.30 12.05
C CYS A 44 -9.20 4.79 12.03
N TYR A 45 -8.77 5.41 13.14
CA TYR A 45 -7.41 5.93 13.29
C TYR A 45 -6.32 4.88 13.03
N ALA A 46 -6.51 3.64 13.51
CA ALA A 46 -5.59 2.55 13.24
C ALA A 46 -5.49 2.23 11.74
N LYS A 47 -6.60 2.30 10.99
CA LYS A 47 -6.58 2.12 9.53
C LYS A 47 -5.82 3.26 8.84
N LYS A 48 -6.01 4.50 9.30
CA LYS A 48 -5.27 5.65 8.80
C LYS A 48 -3.76 5.44 8.97
N ILE A 49 -3.30 5.10 10.18
CA ILE A 49 -1.88 4.82 10.44
C ILE A 49 -1.37 3.69 9.54
N LYS A 50 -2.12 2.59 9.40
CA LYS A 50 -1.71 1.47 8.54
C LYS A 50 -1.63 1.85 7.06
N ALA A 51 -2.51 2.70 6.58
CA ALA A 51 -2.43 3.22 5.21
C ALA A 51 -1.15 4.04 4.99
N PHE A 52 -0.79 4.93 5.92
CA PHE A 52 0.47 5.68 5.85
C PHE A 52 1.69 4.77 5.97
N THR A 53 1.71 3.83 6.93
CA THR A 53 2.80 2.87 7.12
C THR A 53 3.02 2.03 5.86
N HIS A 54 1.93 1.59 5.22
CA HIS A 54 2.00 0.85 3.96
C HIS A 54 2.57 1.73 2.84
N PHE A 55 2.06 2.96 2.70
CA PHE A 55 2.46 3.90 1.65
C PHE A 55 3.97 4.23 1.69
N VAL A 56 4.53 4.44 2.89
CA VAL A 56 5.97 4.74 3.05
C VAL A 56 6.86 3.51 3.07
N SER A 57 6.30 2.30 3.12
CA SER A 57 7.04 1.05 3.30
C SER A 57 8.08 0.83 2.19
N ARG A 58 9.07 -0.03 2.49
CA ARG A 58 10.18 -0.37 1.58
C ARG A 58 9.72 -0.84 0.21
N ASP A 59 8.66 -1.65 0.16
CA ASP A 59 8.13 -2.22 -1.08
C ASP A 59 7.18 -1.26 -1.83
N ALA A 60 6.69 -0.24 -1.15
CA ALA A 60 5.89 0.84 -1.70
C ALA A 60 6.77 2.03 -2.13
N LEU A 61 6.63 3.22 -1.57
CA LEU A 61 7.43 4.39 -1.96
C LEU A 61 8.83 4.43 -1.33
N ASN A 62 9.13 3.54 -0.38
CA ASN A 62 10.44 3.42 0.28
C ASN A 62 10.92 4.74 0.88
N ILE A 63 10.09 5.37 1.69
CA ILE A 63 10.43 6.63 2.35
C ILE A 63 10.99 6.34 3.74
N ASP A 64 12.29 6.40 3.89
CA ASP A 64 12.95 6.20 5.18
C ASP A 64 12.65 7.35 6.16
N GLY A 65 12.72 7.05 7.45
CA GLY A 65 12.51 8.03 8.52
C GLY A 65 11.11 8.06 9.09
N PHE A 66 10.15 7.34 8.52
CA PHE A 66 8.81 7.16 9.06
C PHE A 66 8.68 5.87 9.88
N SER A 67 8.85 5.97 11.19
CA SER A 67 8.33 4.95 12.10
C SER A 67 6.81 5.13 12.29
N GLU A 68 6.11 4.09 12.78
CA GLU A 68 4.69 4.20 13.14
C GLU A 68 4.47 5.34 14.14
N ALA A 69 5.32 5.46 15.17
CA ALA A 69 5.28 6.54 16.15
C ALA A 69 5.52 7.93 15.54
N THR A 70 6.37 8.04 14.51
CA THR A 70 6.57 9.30 13.78
C THR A 70 5.32 9.69 13.01
N LEU A 71 4.70 8.72 12.31
CA LEU A 71 3.44 8.93 11.58
C LEU A 71 2.32 9.37 12.53
N GLU A 72 2.18 8.70 13.69
CA GLU A 72 1.21 9.07 14.72
C GLU A 72 1.38 10.54 15.15
N LYS A 73 2.62 10.94 15.52
CA LYS A 73 2.91 12.33 15.89
C LYS A 73 2.48 13.31 14.79
N PHE A 74 2.81 13.04 13.54
CA PHE A 74 2.50 13.94 12.42
C PHE A 74 1.01 13.98 12.09
N ILE A 75 0.31 12.87 12.27
CA ILE A 75 -1.16 12.81 12.14
C ILE A 75 -1.82 13.61 13.27
N ASP A 76 -1.34 13.48 14.51
CA ASP A 76 -1.89 14.17 15.69
C ASP A 76 -1.66 15.69 15.63
N HIS A 77 -0.54 16.12 15.04
CA HIS A 77 -0.31 17.54 14.73
C HIS A 77 -1.15 18.06 13.56
N GLY A 78 -1.90 17.19 12.87
CA GLY A 78 -2.73 17.56 11.73
C GLY A 78 -1.96 17.78 10.43
N TRP A 79 -0.66 17.49 10.39
CA TRP A 79 0.17 17.66 9.20
C TRP A 79 -0.06 16.58 8.14
N LEU A 80 -0.56 15.41 8.55
CA LEU A 80 -0.88 14.28 7.69
C LEU A 80 -2.38 13.94 7.76
N GLN A 81 -3.14 14.39 6.77
CA GLN A 81 -4.55 14.04 6.61
C GLN A 81 -4.73 12.95 5.54
N LYS A 82 -4.02 13.06 4.44
CA LYS A 82 -3.96 12.12 3.31
C LYS A 82 -2.50 11.81 2.97
N VAL A 83 -2.25 10.71 2.31
CA VAL A 83 -0.88 10.22 2.03
C VAL A 83 -0.05 11.20 1.18
N THR A 84 -0.69 12.01 0.35
CA THR A 84 -0.01 13.05 -0.44
C THR A 84 0.54 14.21 0.39
N ASP A 85 0.06 14.40 1.64
CA ASP A 85 0.56 15.45 2.52
C ASP A 85 2.01 15.22 2.94
N ILE A 86 2.49 13.97 2.83
CA ILE A 86 3.89 13.60 3.06
C ILE A 86 4.83 14.48 2.21
N PHE A 87 4.46 14.76 0.96
CA PHE A 87 5.27 15.54 0.03
C PHE A 87 5.27 17.05 0.34
N SER A 88 4.44 17.49 1.27
CA SER A 88 4.34 18.90 1.70
C SER A 88 4.91 19.15 3.10
N LEU A 89 5.54 18.15 3.74
CA LEU A 89 6.06 18.26 5.11
C LEU A 89 7.17 19.31 5.27
N SER A 90 7.81 19.73 4.19
CA SER A 90 8.82 20.80 4.23
C SER A 90 8.26 22.13 4.75
N GLN A 91 6.96 22.36 4.66
CA GLN A 91 6.31 23.57 5.19
C GLN A 91 6.30 23.64 6.73
N TYR A 92 6.49 22.50 7.42
CA TYR A 92 6.50 22.39 8.89
C TYR A 92 7.92 22.21 9.45
N LYS A 93 8.93 22.80 8.79
CA LYS A 93 10.35 22.60 9.13
C LYS A 93 10.64 22.88 10.60
N GLU A 94 10.26 24.07 11.08
CA GLU A 94 10.58 24.53 12.44
C GLU A 94 9.88 23.65 13.48
N GLU A 95 8.62 23.31 13.24
CA GLU A 95 7.81 22.49 14.13
C GLU A 95 8.38 21.07 14.22
N ILE A 96 8.73 20.45 13.07
CA ILE A 96 9.28 19.11 13.04
C ILE A 96 10.64 19.05 13.72
N GLN A 97 11.52 20.04 13.51
CA GLN A 97 12.84 20.07 14.14
C GLN A 97 12.76 20.23 15.67
N ASN A 98 11.69 20.83 16.18
CA ASN A 98 11.45 21.02 17.60
C ASN A 98 10.72 19.85 18.28
N LEU A 99 10.30 18.82 17.51
CA LEU A 99 9.70 17.63 18.10
C LEU A 99 10.73 16.81 18.88
N ASP A 100 10.29 16.25 19.99
CA ASP A 100 11.09 15.31 20.76
C ASP A 100 11.48 14.09 19.92
N GLY A 101 12.80 13.83 19.85
CA GLY A 101 13.38 12.80 18.99
C GLY A 101 13.67 13.23 17.55
N PHE A 102 13.35 14.47 17.16
CA PHE A 102 13.75 15.09 15.91
C PHE A 102 14.78 16.19 16.15
N GLY A 103 15.65 16.38 15.19
CA GLY A 103 16.61 17.49 15.13
C GLY A 103 16.88 17.81 13.66
N GLU A 104 17.75 18.76 13.42
CA GLU A 104 18.07 19.22 12.06
C GLU A 104 18.49 18.06 11.13
N LYS A 105 19.33 17.15 11.62
CA LYS A 105 19.79 15.99 10.82
C LYS A 105 18.66 15.03 10.47
N SER A 106 17.80 14.70 11.44
CA SER A 106 16.66 13.79 11.22
C SER A 106 15.66 14.40 10.24
N TYR A 107 15.38 15.70 10.37
CA TYR A 107 14.55 16.44 9.44
C TYR A 107 15.13 16.43 8.03
N THR A 108 16.42 16.77 7.87
CA THR A 108 17.09 16.82 6.57
C THR A 108 17.05 15.45 5.87
N ASN A 109 17.34 14.37 6.62
CA ASN A 109 17.28 13.01 6.07
C ASN A 109 15.85 12.63 5.65
N LEU A 110 14.84 12.98 6.46
CA LEU A 110 13.44 12.72 6.15
C LEU A 110 13.01 13.43 4.86
N ILE A 111 13.31 14.72 4.73
CA ILE A 111 12.96 15.48 3.52
C ILE A 111 13.70 14.94 2.29
N GLN A 112 14.97 14.57 2.43
CA GLN A 112 15.71 13.95 1.33
C GLN A 112 15.08 12.62 0.90
N ALA A 113 14.71 11.74 1.85
CA ALA A 113 14.04 10.48 1.54
C ALA A 113 12.68 10.70 0.84
N ILE A 114 11.93 11.75 1.23
CA ILE A 114 10.70 12.14 0.54
C ILE A 114 10.99 12.57 -0.90
N GLU A 115 12.00 13.41 -1.12
CA GLU A 115 12.36 13.86 -2.48
C GLU A 115 12.82 12.70 -3.36
N ASP A 116 13.68 11.81 -2.83
CA ASP A 116 14.18 10.64 -3.55
C ASP A 116 13.04 9.69 -3.95
N SER A 117 12.01 9.56 -3.10
CA SER A 117 10.85 8.70 -3.35
C SER A 117 9.96 9.16 -4.52
N LYS A 118 10.11 10.41 -4.98
CA LYS A 118 9.34 10.92 -6.12
C LYS A 118 9.72 10.24 -7.43
N GLN A 119 10.90 9.62 -7.50
CA GLN A 119 11.32 8.78 -8.63
C GLN A 119 10.96 7.33 -8.33
N VAL A 120 9.88 6.81 -8.92
CA VAL A 120 9.31 5.52 -8.53
C VAL A 120 8.80 4.74 -9.73
N THR A 121 8.78 3.42 -9.65
CA THR A 121 8.21 2.57 -10.69
C THR A 121 6.69 2.42 -10.51
N LEU A 122 5.98 2.22 -11.61
CA LEU A 122 4.52 2.15 -11.63
C LEU A 122 3.96 1.07 -10.70
N GLU A 123 4.56 -0.12 -10.67
CA GLU A 123 4.10 -1.22 -9.82
C GLU A 123 4.22 -0.91 -8.32
N ARG A 124 5.21 -0.11 -7.93
CA ARG A 124 5.37 0.34 -6.54
C ARG A 124 4.30 1.38 -6.18
N VAL A 125 3.96 2.26 -7.11
CA VAL A 125 2.83 3.19 -6.93
C VAL A 125 1.52 2.41 -6.78
N ILE A 126 1.21 1.48 -7.69
CA ILE A 126 0.00 0.64 -7.60
C ILE A 126 -0.04 -0.11 -6.26
N TYR A 127 1.08 -0.69 -5.85
CA TYR A 127 1.17 -1.39 -4.55
C TYR A 127 0.94 -0.44 -3.37
N SER A 128 1.50 0.78 -3.42
CA SER A 128 1.37 1.78 -2.34
C SER A 128 -0.06 2.25 -2.09
N LEU A 129 -0.94 2.11 -3.08
CA LEU A 129 -2.36 2.44 -2.97
C LEU A 129 -3.13 1.52 -2.00
N GLY A 130 -2.59 0.36 -1.65
CA GLY A 130 -3.20 -0.57 -0.70
C GLY A 130 -4.51 -1.19 -1.19
N ILE A 131 -4.66 -1.38 -2.50
CA ILE A 131 -5.85 -2.01 -3.11
C ILE A 131 -6.03 -3.41 -2.54
N LYS A 132 -7.23 -3.74 -2.06
CA LYS A 132 -7.52 -5.02 -1.41
C LYS A 132 -7.15 -6.20 -2.30
N GLY A 133 -6.25 -7.06 -1.79
CA GLY A 133 -5.79 -8.27 -2.47
C GLY A 133 -4.70 -8.04 -3.54
N ILE A 134 -4.35 -6.80 -3.87
CA ILE A 134 -3.29 -6.49 -4.83
C ILE A 134 -1.96 -6.30 -4.09
N GLY A 135 -1.18 -7.36 -4.02
CA GLY A 135 0.21 -7.33 -3.53
C GLY A 135 1.19 -6.87 -4.61
N LEU A 136 2.46 -6.65 -4.23
CA LEU A 136 3.51 -6.18 -5.15
C LEU A 136 3.69 -7.09 -6.38
N SER A 137 3.62 -8.41 -6.20
CA SER A 137 3.73 -9.36 -7.33
C SER A 137 2.60 -9.18 -8.33
N MET A 138 1.37 -8.98 -7.84
CA MET A 138 0.20 -8.77 -8.68
C MET A 138 0.28 -7.40 -9.38
N ALA A 139 0.68 -6.35 -8.66
CA ALA A 139 0.92 -5.04 -9.25
C ALA A 139 1.93 -5.12 -10.41
N LYS A 140 3.03 -5.88 -10.25
CA LYS A 140 4.01 -6.10 -11.33
C LYS A 140 3.39 -6.79 -12.57
N LEU A 141 2.55 -7.80 -12.37
CA LEU A 141 1.91 -8.51 -13.48
C LEU A 141 0.94 -7.60 -14.23
N ILE A 142 0.12 -6.83 -13.50
CA ILE A 142 -0.81 -5.86 -14.09
C ILE A 142 -0.04 -4.80 -14.89
N CYS A 143 0.98 -4.17 -14.28
CA CYS A 143 1.74 -3.11 -14.94
C CYS A 143 2.49 -3.59 -16.18
N ARG A 144 3.02 -4.82 -16.18
CA ARG A 144 3.68 -5.42 -17.35
C ARG A 144 2.70 -5.63 -18.50
N LYS A 145 1.48 -6.12 -18.20
CA LYS A 145 0.48 -6.37 -19.22
C LYS A 145 -0.16 -5.08 -19.72
N TYR A 146 -0.36 -4.14 -18.82
CA TYR A 146 -0.98 -2.84 -19.08
C TYR A 146 -0.06 -1.71 -18.61
N PRO A 147 0.99 -1.35 -19.37
CA PRO A 147 1.91 -0.26 -19.04
C PRO A 147 1.26 1.11 -19.32
N LEU A 148 0.22 1.42 -18.56
CA LEU A 148 -0.58 2.63 -18.68
C LEU A 148 -0.11 3.70 -17.70
N SER A 149 -0.40 4.97 -17.97
CA SER A 149 -0.29 6.00 -16.95
C SER A 149 -1.28 5.74 -15.80
N LEU A 150 -0.98 6.27 -14.61
CA LEU A 150 -1.80 6.00 -13.41
C LEU A 150 -3.27 6.35 -13.61
N ASN A 151 -3.57 7.44 -14.33
CA ASN A 151 -4.93 7.90 -14.60
C ASN A 151 -5.67 7.08 -15.66
N GLU A 152 -4.97 6.30 -16.49
CA GLU A 152 -5.61 5.50 -17.54
C GLU A 152 -6.15 4.17 -17.01
N TYR A 153 -5.69 3.70 -15.85
CA TYR A 153 -6.19 2.46 -15.25
C TYR A 153 -7.71 2.45 -14.99
N LYS A 154 -8.34 3.62 -14.83
CA LYS A 154 -9.80 3.74 -14.72
C LYS A 154 -10.57 3.23 -15.96
N ASN A 155 -9.89 3.09 -17.10
CA ASN A 155 -10.49 2.60 -18.32
C ASN A 155 -10.42 1.08 -18.48
N LEU A 156 -9.69 0.38 -17.59
CA LEU A 156 -9.61 -1.07 -17.62
C LEU A 156 -10.91 -1.70 -17.10
N SER A 157 -11.39 -2.68 -17.83
CA SER A 157 -12.53 -3.50 -17.43
C SER A 157 -12.10 -4.71 -16.61
N VAL A 158 -13.03 -5.27 -15.84
CA VAL A 158 -12.85 -6.55 -15.13
C VAL A 158 -12.42 -7.65 -16.11
N LYS A 159 -13.01 -7.70 -17.31
CA LYS A 159 -12.69 -8.70 -18.34
C LYS A 159 -11.23 -8.63 -18.80
N GLU A 160 -10.68 -7.44 -18.96
CA GLU A 160 -9.27 -7.26 -19.31
C GLU A 160 -8.36 -7.72 -18.19
N LEU A 161 -8.67 -7.37 -16.94
CA LEU A 161 -7.89 -7.79 -15.78
C LEU A 161 -7.90 -9.30 -15.56
N LEU A 162 -9.03 -9.98 -15.83
CA LEU A 162 -9.11 -11.45 -15.78
C LEU A 162 -8.15 -12.14 -16.77
N SER A 163 -7.63 -11.41 -17.75
CA SER A 163 -6.62 -11.95 -18.67
C SER A 163 -5.19 -11.92 -18.11
N VAL A 164 -4.99 -11.36 -16.90
CA VAL A 164 -3.71 -11.37 -16.17
C VAL A 164 -3.64 -12.63 -15.32
N ASP A 165 -2.56 -13.41 -15.45
CA ASP A 165 -2.39 -14.64 -14.69
C ASP A 165 -2.45 -14.41 -13.18
N GLY A 166 -3.26 -15.20 -12.49
CA GLY A 166 -3.44 -15.12 -11.04
C GLY A 166 -4.48 -14.08 -10.59
N ILE A 167 -5.10 -13.32 -11.50
CA ILE A 167 -6.21 -12.44 -11.16
C ILE A 167 -7.54 -13.19 -11.31
N GLY A 168 -8.23 -13.37 -10.18
CA GLY A 168 -9.62 -13.82 -10.14
C GLY A 168 -10.60 -12.65 -10.12
N GLU A 169 -11.89 -12.96 -10.26
CA GLU A 169 -12.98 -11.98 -10.35
C GLU A 169 -12.96 -10.95 -9.22
N LYS A 170 -12.84 -11.40 -7.96
CA LYS A 170 -12.80 -10.50 -6.78
C LYS A 170 -11.64 -9.51 -6.80
N LEU A 171 -10.48 -9.92 -7.30
CA LEU A 171 -9.31 -9.03 -7.41
C LEU A 171 -9.49 -8.03 -8.53
N ALA A 172 -10.02 -8.47 -9.67
CA ALA A 172 -10.32 -7.62 -10.81
C ALA A 172 -11.38 -6.56 -10.45
N GLU A 173 -12.45 -6.96 -9.77
CA GLU A 173 -13.48 -6.05 -9.26
C GLU A 173 -12.89 -5.02 -8.28
N SER A 174 -12.14 -5.45 -7.27
CA SER A 174 -11.50 -4.54 -6.29
C SER A 174 -10.57 -3.54 -6.97
N PHE A 175 -9.84 -3.94 -8.01
CA PHE A 175 -8.97 -3.06 -8.76
C PHE A 175 -9.77 -2.02 -9.55
N VAL A 176 -10.79 -2.45 -10.32
CA VAL A 176 -11.64 -1.54 -11.11
C VAL A 176 -12.38 -0.56 -10.21
N GLU A 177 -12.97 -1.06 -9.11
CA GLU A 177 -13.66 -0.23 -8.12
C GLU A 177 -12.75 0.87 -7.58
N TYR A 178 -11.51 0.52 -7.19
CA TYR A 178 -10.55 1.49 -6.68
C TYR A 178 -10.25 2.61 -7.69
N PHE A 179 -10.01 2.26 -8.96
CA PHE A 179 -9.67 3.23 -10.00
C PHE A 179 -10.88 3.99 -10.58
N THR A 180 -12.11 3.56 -10.33
CA THR A 180 -13.32 4.26 -10.75
C THR A 180 -13.98 5.08 -9.63
N ASP A 181 -13.56 4.85 -8.37
CA ASP A 181 -14.05 5.60 -7.22
C ASP A 181 -13.63 7.08 -7.28
N SER A 182 -14.58 7.97 -7.06
CA SER A 182 -14.37 9.42 -7.20
C SER A 182 -13.40 10.00 -6.15
N GLU A 183 -13.40 9.48 -4.92
CA GLU A 183 -12.49 9.94 -3.87
C GLU A 183 -11.03 9.56 -4.20
N ASN A 184 -10.84 8.37 -4.81
CA ASN A 184 -9.52 7.92 -5.23
C ASN A 184 -9.01 8.66 -6.48
N GLN A 185 -9.89 9.15 -7.36
CA GLN A 185 -9.49 9.91 -8.56
C GLN A 185 -8.68 11.16 -8.19
N ASP A 186 -9.08 11.89 -7.16
CA ASP A 186 -8.34 13.07 -6.70
C ASP A 186 -6.94 12.69 -6.16
N LEU A 187 -6.84 11.58 -5.43
CA LEU A 187 -5.58 11.05 -4.95
C LEU A 187 -4.66 10.66 -6.13
N LEU A 188 -5.19 9.91 -7.09
CA LEU A 188 -4.44 9.47 -8.27
C LEU A 188 -3.93 10.65 -9.09
N GLN A 189 -4.75 11.68 -9.28
CA GLN A 189 -4.35 12.90 -9.97
C GLN A 189 -3.23 13.64 -9.22
N GLN A 190 -3.32 13.76 -7.88
CA GLN A 190 -2.27 14.38 -7.08
C GLN A 190 -0.96 13.59 -7.16
N LEU A 191 -1.01 12.26 -7.04
CA LEU A 191 0.17 11.40 -7.17
C LEU A 191 0.80 11.50 -8.56
N SER A 192 0.00 11.55 -9.62
CA SER A 192 0.48 11.73 -10.99
C SER A 192 1.20 13.07 -11.19
N ASN A 193 0.81 14.11 -10.45
CA ASN A 193 1.45 15.42 -10.53
C ASN A 193 2.73 15.52 -9.68
N ILE A 194 2.82 14.74 -8.60
CA ILE A 194 3.93 14.77 -7.63
C ILE A 194 5.06 13.82 -8.05
N LEU A 195 4.68 12.61 -8.53
CA LEU A 195 5.62 11.52 -8.79
C LEU A 195 6.08 11.50 -10.25
N THR A 196 7.36 11.21 -10.44
CA THR A 196 7.91 10.82 -11.74
C THR A 196 7.87 9.30 -11.83
N ILE A 197 6.84 8.79 -12.51
CA ILE A 197 6.54 7.36 -12.55
C ILE A 197 7.19 6.71 -13.76
N ALA A 198 8.15 5.81 -13.52
CA ALA A 198 8.75 5.00 -14.57
C ALA A 198 7.79 3.86 -14.95
N LEU A 199 7.41 3.80 -16.22
CA LEU A 199 6.63 2.69 -16.76
C LEU A 199 7.53 1.46 -16.95
N PRO A 200 6.99 0.23 -16.83
CA PRO A 200 7.73 -0.97 -17.13
C PRO A 200 8.24 -0.95 -18.58
N GLU A 201 9.50 -1.32 -18.77
CA GLU A 201 10.01 -1.54 -20.12
C GLU A 201 9.19 -2.65 -20.81
N LYS A 202 8.80 -2.43 -22.04
CA LYS A 202 8.26 -3.49 -22.87
C LYS A 202 9.38 -4.52 -23.09
N ILE A 203 9.33 -5.62 -22.35
CA ILE A 203 10.20 -6.76 -22.66
C ILE A 203 9.69 -7.29 -23.99
N GLU A 204 10.41 -7.01 -25.07
CA GLU A 204 10.22 -7.74 -26.31
C GLU A 204 10.49 -9.21 -25.98
N SER A 205 9.43 -10.02 -25.98
CA SER A 205 9.56 -11.44 -25.71
C SER A 205 10.51 -12.03 -26.74
N ASN A 206 11.69 -12.45 -26.30
CA ASN A 206 12.56 -13.28 -27.15
C ASN A 206 11.83 -14.62 -27.34
N ALA A 207 11.20 -14.81 -28.47
CA ALA A 207 10.37 -15.97 -28.81
C ALA A 207 11.10 -17.33 -28.61
N SER A 208 12.43 -17.31 -28.45
CA SER A 208 13.26 -18.50 -28.20
C SER A 208 12.93 -19.24 -26.91
N PHE A 209 12.28 -18.59 -25.94
CA PHE A 209 11.98 -19.17 -24.61
C PHE A 209 10.49 -19.32 -24.33
N GLU A 210 9.63 -18.97 -25.27
CA GLU A 210 8.19 -19.08 -25.12
C GLU A 210 7.78 -20.54 -24.87
N GLY A 211 6.96 -20.75 -23.82
CA GLY A 211 6.49 -22.09 -23.40
C GLY A 211 7.52 -22.94 -22.65
N LYS A 212 8.71 -22.43 -22.31
CA LYS A 212 9.72 -23.16 -21.53
C LYS A 212 9.71 -22.75 -20.08
N THR A 213 9.72 -23.72 -19.18
CA THR A 213 9.90 -23.48 -17.74
C THR A 213 11.36 -23.75 -17.37
N PHE A 214 11.99 -22.78 -16.72
CA PHE A 214 13.35 -22.90 -16.21
C PHE A 214 13.35 -23.02 -14.70
N VAL A 215 14.05 -24.01 -14.17
CA VAL A 215 14.31 -24.15 -12.74
C VAL A 215 15.79 -23.86 -12.51
N ILE A 216 16.07 -22.81 -11.76
CA ILE A 216 17.44 -22.44 -11.36
C ILE A 216 17.71 -23.07 -10.00
N THR A 217 18.66 -24.01 -9.94
CA THR A 217 19.13 -24.64 -8.70
C THR A 217 20.57 -24.17 -8.46
N GLY A 218 20.77 -23.28 -7.49
CA GLY A 218 22.08 -22.74 -7.11
C GLY A 218 22.09 -21.23 -6.95
N SER A 219 23.21 -20.70 -6.39
CA SER A 219 23.44 -19.27 -6.28
C SER A 219 23.93 -18.73 -7.62
N LEU A 220 23.27 -17.71 -8.14
CA LEU A 220 23.81 -16.89 -9.22
C LEU A 220 24.87 -15.95 -8.61
N THR A 221 26.12 -16.13 -8.99
CA THR A 221 27.23 -15.19 -8.67
C THR A 221 27.30 -14.10 -9.73
#